data_740151879e2f93324322e488451c8fed
#
_entry.id   740151879e2f93324322e488451c8fed
#
_cell.length_a   1.000
_cell.length_b   1.000
_cell.length_c   1.000
_cell.angle_alpha   90.00
_cell.angle_beta   90.00
_cell.angle_gamma   90.00
#
_symmetry.space_group_name_H-M   'P 1'
#
loop_
_entity.id
_entity.type
_entity.pdbx_description
1 polymer ?
#
loop_
_entity_poly.entity_id
_entity_poly.type
_entity_poly.pdbx_seq_one_letter_code
_entity_poly.pdbx_strand_id
1 'polypeptide(L)'
;MVPRSIIFINRDGKYSIPGSSVRGLIRNNVQILGFSGFDDDIDDYALMYRNVAGGADRKRYATILGNRRLPVGNGKNISILKEVQAGYIAKTETGYRIYKTRVDSIKKEYGKMNYYIISERTMGKEYFPYKKEKNLHMIFFESDKGKYKTQHLLDEEFVRTEVPKKNEVVVHYRGSRNKDYKPFYAAISYQIKDLKHIIAVGKPGEYENKENGARGTVISTGAMNEKKAVYIIPEIDQKKQPVDIPPKDIEAFKIDIEKRKNTLKQFGGREFFDLPKEGEMKPVFYVELNGRLYFGFTPRLRLFYDHTIKEGLPENQKKKEIDYAKAIFGYSNEQSSYKSRISFSDAVIVQEYQEKAGRKLILAEPKPTSYLDYLKQDERNVSTYNSENFELRGVKQYWLHNQEPKAEPLDPRKEKAASTLCPLPAGTKFRGKIRFHNLTEDELGLLLWAVRLEKNSWMNIGKAKAYGYGNISVAVTDAKKIDMEEAYLSTNMLSLSPFKKIDTDALILFYKKFYCKKNCS
;
A
#
# COMPACT_ATOMS: atom_id res chain seq x y z
N MET A 1 -13.94 5.83 -19.22
CA MET A 1 -14.35 7.05 -18.48
C MET A 1 -13.08 7.70 -17.96
N VAL A 2 -12.71 8.88 -18.45
CA VAL A 2 -11.51 9.61 -18.02
C VAL A 2 -11.85 10.27 -16.68
N PRO A 3 -11.10 10.03 -15.59
CA PRO A 3 -11.38 10.72 -14.33
C PRO A 3 -11.03 12.19 -14.50
N ARG A 4 -12.06 13.02 -14.56
CA ARG A 4 -11.94 14.47 -14.52
C ARG A 4 -11.32 14.89 -13.18
N SER A 5 -10.55 15.97 -13.19
CA SER A 5 -9.94 16.56 -12.00
C SER A 5 -10.95 16.72 -10.85
N ILE A 6 -10.47 16.67 -9.58
CA ILE A 6 -11.32 16.77 -8.38
C ILE A 6 -11.74 18.24 -8.18
N ILE A 7 -12.41 18.80 -9.13
CA ILE A 7 -13.31 19.91 -8.88
C ILE A 7 -14.69 19.32 -9.12
N PHE A 8 -15.49 19.30 -8.08
CA PHE A 8 -16.84 18.78 -8.19
C PHE A 8 -17.71 19.86 -8.81
N ILE A 9 -18.57 19.46 -9.72
CA ILE A 9 -19.68 20.30 -10.15
C ILE A 9 -20.74 20.15 -9.05
N ASN A 10 -21.12 21.26 -8.43
CA ASN A 10 -22.19 21.26 -7.44
C ASN A 10 -23.56 21.01 -8.10
N ARG A 11 -24.63 20.94 -7.29
CA ARG A 11 -25.98 20.69 -7.78
C ARG A 11 -26.47 21.75 -8.77
N ASP A 12 -25.89 22.94 -8.73
CA ASP A 12 -26.25 24.06 -9.63
C ASP A 12 -25.37 24.09 -10.89
N GLY A 13 -24.62 23.04 -11.16
CA GLY A 13 -23.75 22.96 -12.33
C GLY A 13 -22.46 23.78 -12.25
N LYS A 14 -22.16 24.39 -11.09
CA LYS A 14 -20.96 25.22 -10.88
C LYS A 14 -19.80 24.41 -10.29
N TYR A 15 -18.58 24.76 -10.67
CA TYR A 15 -17.41 24.19 -10.03
C TYR A 15 -17.29 24.59 -8.57
N SER A 16 -16.97 23.63 -7.73
CA SER A 16 -16.82 23.85 -6.31
C SER A 16 -15.67 23.02 -5.71
N ILE A 17 -15.04 23.57 -4.68
CA ILE A 17 -14.13 22.84 -3.81
C ILE A 17 -14.96 22.34 -2.63
N PRO A 18 -15.03 21.02 -2.38
CA PRO A 18 -15.83 20.51 -1.27
C PRO A 18 -15.41 21.08 0.08
N GLY A 19 -16.40 21.41 0.90
CA GLY A 19 -16.17 21.91 2.26
C GLY A 19 -15.34 20.96 3.10
N SER A 20 -15.47 19.64 2.89
CA SER A 20 -14.62 18.62 3.52
C SER A 20 -13.13 18.74 3.15
N SER A 21 -12.82 19.11 1.89
CA SER A 21 -11.43 19.33 1.45
C SER A 21 -10.84 20.59 2.09
N VAL A 22 -11.63 21.67 2.16
CA VAL A 22 -11.23 22.91 2.84
C VAL A 22 -11.03 22.63 4.33
N ARG A 23 -11.99 21.92 4.96
CA ARG A 23 -11.91 21.54 6.38
C ARG A 23 -10.63 20.75 6.67
N GLY A 24 -10.28 19.76 5.84
CA GLY A 24 -9.06 18.96 6.02
C GLY A 24 -7.79 19.82 5.92
N LEU A 25 -7.73 20.74 4.97
CA LEU A 25 -6.61 21.67 4.83
C LEU A 25 -6.46 22.56 6.06
N ILE A 26 -7.55 23.19 6.52
CA ILE A 26 -7.51 24.08 7.68
C ILE A 26 -7.24 23.33 8.98
N ARG A 27 -7.81 22.10 9.15
CA ARG A 27 -7.47 21.24 10.30
C ARG A 27 -5.97 20.96 10.36
N ASN A 28 -5.36 20.63 9.24
CA ASN A 28 -3.92 20.39 9.17
C ASN A 28 -3.10 21.63 9.57
N ASN A 29 -3.51 22.81 9.12
CA ASN A 29 -2.88 24.06 9.52
C ASN A 29 -3.03 24.32 11.03
N VAL A 30 -4.24 24.08 11.59
CA VAL A 30 -4.49 24.22 13.04
C VAL A 30 -3.62 23.24 13.83
N GLN A 31 -3.46 22.00 13.37
CA GLN A 31 -2.57 21.01 14.02
C GLN A 31 -1.12 21.50 14.06
N ILE A 32 -0.61 22.04 12.96
CA ILE A 32 0.77 22.55 12.87
C ILE A 32 0.95 23.79 13.73
N LEU A 33 0.09 24.80 13.56
CA LEU A 33 0.19 26.08 14.23
C LEU A 33 -0.17 26.01 15.72
N GLY A 34 -1.02 25.06 16.09
CA GLY A 34 -1.45 24.82 17.47
C GLY A 34 -0.63 23.77 18.20
N PHE A 35 0.47 23.28 17.61
CA PHE A 35 1.33 22.24 18.19
C PHE A 35 0.56 21.02 18.68
N SER A 36 -0.41 20.56 17.89
CA SER A 36 -1.26 19.41 18.21
C SER A 36 -0.50 18.10 18.18
N GLY A 37 -0.99 17.11 18.94
CA GLY A 37 -0.52 15.73 18.85
C GLY A 37 -1.01 15.04 17.58
N PHE A 38 -0.28 14.01 17.16
CA PHE A 38 -0.59 13.21 15.98
C PHE A 38 -0.83 11.72 16.31
N ASP A 39 -0.87 11.35 17.58
CA ASP A 39 -0.99 9.96 18.05
C ASP A 39 -2.19 9.25 17.49
N ASP A 40 -3.34 9.93 17.39
CA ASP A 40 -4.60 9.37 16.91
C ASP A 40 -4.67 9.31 15.38
N ASP A 41 -3.80 10.08 14.69
CA ASP A 41 -3.77 10.13 13.23
C ASP A 41 -2.80 9.09 12.62
N ILE A 42 -2.05 8.36 13.45
CA ILE A 42 -1.02 7.41 13.03
C ILE A 42 -1.34 6.01 13.54
N ASP A 43 -1.48 5.09 12.59
CA ASP A 43 -1.67 3.67 12.89
C ASP A 43 -0.43 3.07 13.58
N ASP A 44 -0.65 2.22 14.58
CA ASP A 44 0.40 1.54 15.34
C ASP A 44 0.61 0.10 14.87
N TYR A 45 1.15 -0.08 13.69
CA TYR A 45 1.55 -1.38 13.18
C TYR A 45 2.84 -1.29 12.35
N ALA A 46 3.59 -2.40 12.32
CA ALA A 46 4.79 -2.50 11.51
C ALA A 46 4.43 -2.65 10.02
N LEU A 47 5.00 -1.79 9.18
CA LEU A 47 4.85 -1.91 7.73
C LEU A 47 5.56 -3.15 7.20
N MET A 48 5.07 -3.68 6.08
CA MET A 48 5.76 -4.73 5.35
C MET A 48 6.42 -4.19 4.08
N TYR A 49 7.63 -4.63 3.82
CA TYR A 49 8.41 -4.22 2.66
C TYR A 49 8.95 -5.40 1.84
N ARG A 50 9.31 -5.12 0.60
CA ARG A 50 10.04 -6.03 -0.29
C ARG A 50 11.10 -5.23 -1.04
N ASN A 51 12.34 -5.42 -0.68
CA ASN A 51 13.44 -4.64 -1.25
C ASN A 51 14.28 -5.49 -2.21
N VAL A 52 13.72 -5.78 -3.39
CA VAL A 52 14.39 -6.63 -4.41
C VAL A 52 15.21 -5.85 -5.43
N ALA A 53 14.89 -4.58 -5.66
CA ALA A 53 15.50 -3.78 -6.72
C ALA A 53 16.59 -2.83 -6.24
N GLY A 54 16.47 -2.31 -5.02
CA GLY A 54 17.41 -1.31 -4.46
C GLY A 54 16.92 -0.75 -3.14
N GLY A 55 17.58 0.31 -2.64
CA GLY A 55 17.26 0.99 -1.39
C GLY A 55 18.14 0.53 -0.21
N ALA A 56 18.07 1.26 0.92
CA ALA A 56 18.92 1.07 2.08
C ALA A 56 18.79 -0.33 2.70
N ASP A 57 17.57 -0.84 2.79
CA ASP A 57 17.31 -2.15 3.38
C ASP A 57 17.60 -3.35 2.45
N ARG A 58 18.12 -3.10 1.24
CA ARG A 58 18.41 -4.19 0.29
C ARG A 58 19.36 -5.24 0.84
N LYS A 59 20.43 -4.80 1.53
CA LYS A 59 21.40 -5.72 2.12
C LYS A 59 20.75 -6.56 3.21
N ARG A 60 20.03 -5.93 4.13
CA ARG A 60 19.26 -6.60 5.19
C ARG A 60 18.26 -7.61 4.60
N TYR A 61 17.45 -7.17 3.62
CA TYR A 61 16.49 -8.04 2.93
C TYR A 61 17.18 -9.26 2.30
N ALA A 62 18.29 -9.05 1.59
CA ALA A 62 19.05 -10.12 0.96
C ALA A 62 19.65 -11.09 1.99
N THR A 63 20.12 -10.59 3.12
CA THR A 63 20.69 -11.39 4.21
C THR A 63 19.62 -12.25 4.88
N ILE A 64 18.45 -11.68 5.24
CA ILE A 64 17.35 -12.42 5.88
C ILE A 64 16.85 -13.56 4.98
N LEU A 65 16.72 -13.33 3.69
CA LEU A 65 16.28 -14.37 2.75
C LEU A 65 17.42 -15.30 2.28
N GLY A 66 18.66 -14.98 2.61
CA GLY A 66 19.82 -15.74 2.14
C GLY A 66 19.98 -15.72 0.62
N ASN A 67 19.76 -14.56 -0.01
CA ASN A 67 19.78 -14.43 -1.47
C ASN A 67 21.18 -14.71 -2.04
N ARG A 68 21.29 -15.75 -2.86
CA ARG A 68 22.52 -16.15 -3.53
C ARG A 68 22.28 -16.44 -5.01
N ARG A 69 23.25 -16.11 -5.85
CA ARG A 69 23.27 -16.51 -7.26
C ARG A 69 24.08 -17.79 -7.41
N LEU A 70 23.49 -18.79 -8.05
CA LEU A 70 24.16 -20.03 -8.39
C LEU A 70 24.28 -20.14 -9.91
N PRO A 71 25.44 -20.52 -10.44
CA PRO A 71 25.61 -20.81 -11.85
C PRO A 71 24.84 -22.08 -12.22
N VAL A 72 24.07 -22.02 -13.28
CA VAL A 72 23.29 -23.18 -13.80
C VAL A 72 23.76 -23.65 -15.17
N GLY A 73 24.99 -23.31 -15.55
CA GLY A 73 25.56 -23.59 -16.86
C GLY A 73 25.21 -22.55 -17.93
N ASN A 74 25.92 -22.59 -19.05
CA ASN A 74 25.76 -21.66 -20.18
C ASN A 74 25.76 -20.15 -19.77
N GLY A 75 26.56 -19.76 -18.78
CA GLY A 75 26.68 -18.38 -18.31
C GLY A 75 25.45 -17.84 -17.60
N LYS A 76 24.45 -18.66 -17.30
CA LYS A 76 23.22 -18.26 -16.61
C LYS A 76 23.31 -18.52 -15.11
N ASN A 77 22.77 -17.60 -14.34
CA ASN A 77 22.65 -17.73 -12.89
C ASN A 77 21.18 -17.82 -12.48
N ILE A 78 20.88 -18.70 -11.54
CA ILE A 78 19.60 -18.72 -10.83
C ILE A 78 19.79 -18.06 -9.46
N SER A 79 18.81 -17.26 -9.07
CA SER A 79 18.77 -16.68 -7.73
C SER A 79 18.03 -17.61 -6.79
N ILE A 80 18.71 -18.10 -5.78
CA ILE A 80 18.12 -18.91 -4.70
C ILE A 80 18.06 -18.12 -3.41
N LEU A 81 17.18 -18.53 -2.51
CA LEU A 81 16.92 -17.92 -1.21
C LEU A 81 17.19 -18.96 -0.14
N LYS A 82 18.44 -19.03 0.33
CA LYS A 82 18.95 -20.11 1.19
C LYS A 82 18.24 -20.27 2.53
N GLU A 83 17.72 -19.17 3.07
CA GLU A 83 17.06 -19.17 4.37
C GLU A 83 15.56 -19.44 4.27
N VAL A 84 14.99 -19.31 3.06
CA VAL A 84 13.56 -19.50 2.85
C VAL A 84 13.23 -20.98 2.76
N GLN A 85 12.33 -21.41 3.63
CA GLN A 85 11.76 -22.74 3.66
C GLN A 85 10.32 -22.70 3.11
N ALA A 86 9.81 -23.86 2.73
CA ALA A 86 8.41 -24.06 2.41
C ALA A 86 7.74 -25.01 3.40
N GLY A 87 6.44 -24.89 3.53
CA GLY A 87 5.59 -25.71 4.37
C GLY A 87 4.13 -25.49 4.04
N TYR A 88 3.27 -25.80 4.98
CA TYR A 88 1.83 -25.65 4.83
C TYR A 88 1.26 -24.92 6.03
N ILE A 89 0.56 -23.83 5.78
CA ILE A 89 -0.12 -23.06 6.83
C ILE A 89 -1.56 -23.56 6.98
N ALA A 90 -1.99 -23.75 8.21
CA ALA A 90 -3.39 -24.06 8.56
C ALA A 90 -3.83 -23.22 9.75
N LYS A 91 -5.15 -22.99 9.83
CA LYS A 91 -5.79 -22.41 11.00
C LYS A 91 -5.94 -23.48 12.09
N THR A 92 -5.68 -23.09 13.33
CA THR A 92 -5.87 -23.90 14.54
C THR A 92 -6.87 -23.18 15.45
N GLU A 93 -7.29 -23.81 16.53
CA GLU A 93 -8.17 -23.20 17.55
C GLU A 93 -7.58 -21.92 18.15
N THR A 94 -6.24 -21.88 18.32
CA THR A 94 -5.53 -20.78 18.97
C THR A 94 -4.86 -19.79 18.01
N GLY A 95 -4.91 -20.04 16.68
CA GLY A 95 -4.24 -19.16 15.72
C GLY A 95 -3.90 -19.84 14.40
N TYR A 96 -2.66 -19.71 13.99
CA TYR A 96 -2.15 -20.30 12.74
C TYR A 96 -0.82 -21.00 13.00
N ARG A 97 -0.61 -22.09 12.26
CA ARG A 97 0.56 -22.95 12.40
C ARG A 97 1.11 -23.35 11.04
N ILE A 98 2.44 -23.44 10.93
CA ILE A 98 3.12 -23.93 9.72
C ILE A 98 3.62 -25.36 9.98
N TYR A 99 3.13 -26.28 9.17
CA TYR A 99 3.59 -27.67 9.13
C TYR A 99 4.79 -27.79 8.20
N LYS A 100 5.87 -28.43 8.67
CA LYS A 100 7.12 -28.58 7.94
C LYS A 100 7.02 -29.70 6.90
N THR A 101 7.79 -29.60 5.84
CA THR A 101 7.85 -30.65 4.80
C THR A 101 8.81 -31.77 5.17
N ARG A 102 8.72 -32.91 4.46
CA ARG A 102 9.62 -34.07 4.63
C ARG A 102 11.09 -33.73 4.35
N VAL A 103 11.36 -32.77 3.49
CA VAL A 103 12.74 -32.44 3.09
C VAL A 103 13.24 -31.24 3.89
N ASP A 104 14.36 -31.40 4.60
CA ASP A 104 14.99 -30.30 5.34
C ASP A 104 15.82 -29.40 4.43
N SER A 105 16.52 -30.03 3.50
CA SER A 105 17.32 -29.34 2.48
C SER A 105 17.41 -30.19 1.23
N ILE A 106 17.25 -29.57 0.08
CA ILE A 106 17.40 -30.23 -1.21
C ILE A 106 18.89 -30.53 -1.50
N LYS A 107 19.77 -29.62 -1.10
CA LYS A 107 21.23 -29.74 -1.14
C LYS A 107 21.85 -28.85 -0.09
N LYS A 108 23.01 -29.28 0.46
CA LYS A 108 23.78 -28.50 1.42
C LYS A 108 24.09 -27.07 0.93
N GLU A 109 24.38 -26.90 -0.35
CA GLU A 109 24.67 -25.60 -0.96
C GLU A 109 23.44 -24.66 -1.03
N TYR A 110 22.22 -25.21 -0.92
CA TYR A 110 20.96 -24.47 -0.94
C TYR A 110 20.48 -24.04 0.44
N GLY A 111 21.27 -24.33 1.48
CA GLY A 111 20.94 -23.93 2.86
C GLY A 111 19.68 -24.64 3.38
N LYS A 112 18.74 -23.86 3.91
CA LYS A 112 17.48 -24.38 4.45
C LYS A 112 16.38 -24.57 3.39
N MET A 113 16.66 -24.27 2.12
CA MET A 113 15.68 -24.41 1.04
C MET A 113 15.25 -25.86 0.88
N ASN A 114 13.97 -26.16 1.04
CA ASN A 114 13.34 -27.47 1.03
C ASN A 114 12.24 -27.63 -0.03
N TYR A 115 12.31 -26.83 -1.08
CA TYR A 115 11.38 -26.85 -2.21
C TYR A 115 12.13 -26.82 -3.53
N TYR A 116 11.50 -27.27 -4.59
CA TYR A 116 12.09 -27.30 -5.93
C TYR A 116 11.67 -26.07 -6.71
N ILE A 117 12.59 -25.54 -7.51
CA ILE A 117 12.34 -24.45 -8.45
C ILE A 117 12.34 -25.03 -9.85
N ILE A 118 11.23 -24.90 -10.55
CA ILE A 118 11.09 -25.42 -11.90
C ILE A 118 10.94 -24.23 -12.86
N SER A 119 11.75 -24.21 -13.91
CA SER A 119 11.63 -23.20 -14.96
C SER A 119 10.33 -23.38 -15.74
N GLU A 120 9.57 -22.32 -15.92
CA GLU A 120 8.39 -22.34 -16.81
C GLU A 120 8.72 -22.83 -18.22
N ARG A 121 9.91 -22.50 -18.74
CA ARG A 121 10.35 -23.01 -20.04
C ARG A 121 10.56 -24.51 -20.04
N THR A 122 11.05 -25.06 -18.95
CA THR A 122 11.31 -26.47 -18.79
C THR A 122 10.06 -27.28 -18.62
N MET A 123 9.05 -26.70 -17.99
CA MET A 123 7.74 -27.30 -17.80
C MET A 123 6.78 -26.97 -18.96
N GLY A 124 7.34 -26.55 -20.11
CA GLY A 124 6.56 -26.27 -21.30
C GLY A 124 5.48 -25.25 -21.15
N LYS A 125 5.46 -24.51 -20.06
CA LYS A 125 4.66 -23.31 -19.82
C LYS A 125 3.24 -23.45 -19.31
N GLU A 126 2.77 -24.59 -18.97
CA GLU A 126 1.35 -24.76 -18.83
C GLU A 126 0.91 -25.13 -17.43
N TYR A 127 0.81 -24.11 -16.62
CA TYR A 127 0.11 -24.14 -15.38
C TYR A 127 -0.93 -23.06 -15.41
N PHE A 128 -2.14 -23.37 -15.80
CA PHE A 128 -3.22 -22.41 -15.67
C PHE A 128 -4.50 -23.07 -15.21
N PRO A 129 -5.21 -22.42 -14.31
CA PRO A 129 -6.57 -22.79 -14.02
C PRO A 129 -7.40 -22.46 -15.26
N TYR A 130 -8.04 -23.46 -15.81
CA TYR A 130 -8.88 -23.28 -16.98
C TYR A 130 -10.16 -22.53 -16.63
N LYS A 131 -10.63 -21.65 -17.54
CA LYS A 131 -11.72 -20.72 -17.26
C LYS A 131 -13.06 -21.36 -16.91
N LYS A 132 -13.39 -22.44 -17.55
CA LYS A 132 -14.71 -23.07 -17.46
C LYS A 132 -14.81 -24.06 -16.32
N GLU A 133 -13.71 -24.60 -15.94
CA GLU A 133 -13.65 -25.64 -14.95
C GLU A 133 -12.74 -25.17 -13.84
N LYS A 134 -13.11 -25.33 -12.64
CA LYS A 134 -12.30 -24.99 -11.47
C LYS A 134 -11.04 -25.87 -11.35
N ASN A 135 -10.70 -26.60 -12.39
CA ASN A 135 -9.62 -27.57 -12.42
C ASN A 135 -8.34 -26.95 -12.96
N LEU A 136 -7.23 -27.44 -12.43
CA LEU A 136 -5.91 -27.09 -12.89
C LEU A 136 -5.57 -27.93 -14.12
N HIS A 137 -5.18 -27.24 -15.19
CA HIS A 137 -4.65 -27.88 -16.40
C HIS A 137 -3.14 -27.59 -16.48
N MET A 138 -2.36 -28.64 -16.67
CA MET A 138 -0.92 -28.55 -16.83
C MET A 138 -0.51 -29.35 -18.06
N ILE A 139 0.33 -28.76 -18.90
CA ILE A 139 0.99 -29.44 -20.01
C ILE A 139 2.46 -29.60 -19.66
N PHE A 140 2.94 -30.83 -19.72
CA PHE A 140 4.33 -31.16 -19.56
C PHE A 140 4.87 -31.70 -20.85
N PHE A 141 6.09 -31.35 -21.21
CA PHE A 141 6.77 -31.81 -22.41
C PHE A 141 7.93 -32.71 -22.05
N GLU A 142 8.12 -33.72 -22.87
CA GLU A 142 9.35 -34.50 -22.85
C GLU A 142 10.47 -33.70 -23.52
N SER A 143 11.50 -33.41 -22.79
CA SER A 143 12.68 -32.75 -23.35
C SER A 143 13.51 -33.77 -24.11
N ASP A 144 13.82 -33.52 -25.39
CA ASP A 144 14.71 -34.34 -26.23
C ASP A 144 16.10 -34.58 -25.62
N LYS A 145 16.46 -33.82 -24.61
CA LYS A 145 17.71 -33.97 -23.87
C LYS A 145 17.57 -34.81 -22.60
N GLY A 146 16.49 -35.50 -22.38
CA GLY A 146 16.28 -36.42 -21.26
C GLY A 146 16.28 -35.81 -19.87
N LYS A 147 16.09 -34.50 -19.76
CA LYS A 147 16.16 -33.81 -18.47
C LYS A 147 14.84 -33.76 -17.71
N TYR A 148 13.72 -33.83 -18.42
CA TYR A 148 12.37 -33.78 -17.83
C TYR A 148 11.38 -34.55 -18.67
N LYS A 149 10.57 -35.39 -18.06
CA LYS A 149 9.39 -35.99 -18.68
C LYS A 149 8.18 -35.17 -18.24
N THR A 150 7.43 -34.72 -19.21
CA THR A 150 6.23 -33.93 -18.98
C THR A 150 5.03 -34.68 -19.59
N GLN A 151 3.91 -34.61 -18.88
CA GLN A 151 2.67 -35.23 -19.33
C GLN A 151 1.59 -34.19 -19.54
N HIS A 152 0.69 -34.47 -20.45
CA HIS A 152 -0.49 -33.67 -20.67
C HIS A 152 -1.50 -33.91 -19.56
N LEU A 153 -1.88 -32.86 -18.88
CA LEU A 153 -2.94 -32.86 -17.87
C LEU A 153 -4.18 -32.09 -18.34
N LEU A 154 -4.18 -31.66 -19.60
CA LEU A 154 -5.30 -30.96 -20.23
C LEU A 154 -6.32 -31.96 -20.76
N ASP A 155 -7.56 -31.49 -20.92
CA ASP A 155 -8.54 -32.24 -21.69
C ASP A 155 -8.17 -32.33 -23.17
N GLU A 156 -8.76 -33.28 -23.89
CA GLU A 156 -8.43 -33.50 -25.27
C GLU A 156 -8.77 -32.34 -26.19
N GLU A 157 -9.80 -31.57 -25.87
CA GLU A 157 -10.23 -30.44 -26.70
C GLU A 157 -9.23 -29.31 -26.63
N PHE A 158 -8.73 -28.99 -25.43
CA PHE A 158 -7.68 -28.00 -25.26
C PHE A 158 -6.38 -28.42 -25.94
N VAL A 159 -5.98 -29.70 -25.79
CA VAL A 159 -4.77 -30.23 -26.43
C VAL A 159 -4.86 -30.14 -27.94
N ARG A 160 -6.03 -30.38 -28.55
CA ARG A 160 -6.23 -30.27 -30.00
C ARG A 160 -6.10 -28.85 -30.54
N THR A 161 -6.56 -27.85 -29.77
CA THR A 161 -6.60 -26.47 -30.24
C THR A 161 -5.32 -25.70 -29.94
N GLU A 162 -4.65 -26.00 -28.83
CA GLU A 162 -3.58 -25.18 -28.28
C GLU A 162 -2.21 -25.85 -28.34
N VAL A 163 -2.10 -27.15 -28.55
CA VAL A 163 -0.85 -27.90 -28.61
C VAL A 163 -0.51 -28.27 -30.04
N PRO A 164 0.58 -27.79 -30.63
CA PRO A 164 1.04 -28.19 -31.95
C PRO A 164 1.40 -29.67 -32.01
N LYS A 165 1.21 -30.28 -33.17
CA LYS A 165 1.55 -31.68 -33.42
C LYS A 165 3.07 -31.84 -33.49
N LYS A 166 3.62 -32.75 -32.65
CA LYS A 166 5.03 -33.20 -32.61
C LYS A 166 6.06 -32.18 -32.10
N ASN A 167 6.72 -32.55 -31.01
CA ASN A 167 7.99 -32.00 -30.47
C ASN A 167 8.18 -30.48 -30.46
N GLU A 168 7.18 -29.73 -30.79
CA GLU A 168 7.20 -28.28 -30.71
C GLU A 168 6.83 -27.85 -29.32
N VAL A 169 7.66 -27.00 -28.76
CA VAL A 169 7.38 -26.33 -27.48
C VAL A 169 6.19 -25.41 -27.68
N VAL A 170 5.06 -25.80 -27.12
CA VAL A 170 3.88 -24.95 -27.13
C VAL A 170 4.15 -23.69 -26.35
N VAL A 171 4.02 -22.59 -27.02
CA VAL A 171 4.30 -21.27 -26.45
C VAL A 171 2.99 -20.56 -26.13
N HIS A 172 2.12 -21.17 -25.32
CA HIS A 172 0.82 -20.57 -25.17
C HIS A 172 0.72 -19.60 -24.05
N TYR A 173 1.55 -19.70 -23.05
CA TYR A 173 1.40 -18.87 -21.90
C TYR A 173 2.59 -17.96 -21.69
N ARG A 174 2.43 -16.70 -22.00
CA ARG A 174 3.35 -15.64 -21.58
C ARG A 174 2.66 -14.81 -20.51
N GLY A 175 2.93 -15.16 -19.25
CA GLY A 175 2.52 -14.49 -18.03
C GLY A 175 1.55 -13.30 -18.16
N SER A 176 2.06 -12.11 -18.43
CA SER A 176 1.26 -10.88 -18.49
C SER A 176 0.28 -10.77 -19.65
N ARG A 177 0.44 -11.55 -20.69
CA ARG A 177 -0.45 -11.50 -21.85
C ARG A 177 -1.69 -12.37 -21.69
N ASN A 178 -1.68 -13.30 -20.74
CA ASN A 178 -2.86 -14.05 -20.39
C ASN A 178 -3.66 -13.29 -19.33
N LYS A 179 -4.72 -12.63 -19.75
CA LYS A 179 -5.62 -11.89 -18.87
C LYS A 179 -6.36 -12.77 -17.86
N ASP A 180 -6.35 -14.06 -18.10
CA ASP A 180 -7.08 -15.06 -17.34
C ASP A 180 -6.22 -15.80 -16.32
N TYR A 181 -4.91 -15.55 -16.34
CA TYR A 181 -4.01 -16.13 -15.37
C TYR A 181 -4.36 -15.72 -13.95
N LYS A 182 -4.48 -16.72 -13.10
CA LYS A 182 -4.61 -16.55 -11.65
C LYS A 182 -3.52 -17.34 -10.95
N PRO A 183 -2.99 -16.86 -9.82
CA PRO A 183 -2.13 -17.68 -8.97
C PRO A 183 -2.91 -18.88 -8.47
N PHE A 184 -2.24 -20.04 -8.35
CA PHE A 184 -2.88 -21.29 -7.94
C PHE A 184 -1.90 -22.21 -7.23
N TYR A 185 -2.43 -23.21 -6.57
CA TYR A 185 -1.70 -24.38 -6.10
C TYR A 185 -2.54 -25.64 -6.32
N ALA A 186 -1.87 -26.78 -6.50
CA ALA A 186 -2.51 -28.07 -6.69
C ALA A 186 -1.65 -29.22 -6.18
N ALA A 187 -2.29 -30.25 -5.66
CA ALA A 187 -1.63 -31.49 -5.32
C ALA A 187 -1.10 -32.19 -6.58
N ILE A 188 0.11 -32.71 -6.52
CA ILE A 188 0.79 -33.43 -7.58
C ILE A 188 1.56 -34.61 -7.03
N SER A 189 1.94 -35.54 -7.94
CA SER A 189 3.05 -36.46 -7.72
C SER A 189 4.21 -36.07 -8.63
N TYR A 190 5.44 -36.39 -8.20
CA TYR A 190 6.62 -36.09 -8.98
C TYR A 190 7.72 -37.10 -8.74
N GLN A 191 8.69 -37.18 -9.67
CA GLN A 191 9.82 -38.07 -9.60
C GLN A 191 11.12 -37.27 -9.68
N ILE A 192 12.11 -37.67 -8.88
CA ILE A 192 13.39 -36.97 -8.71
C ILE A 192 14.50 -37.85 -9.24
N LYS A 193 15.47 -37.24 -9.91
CA LYS A 193 16.76 -37.87 -10.24
C LYS A 193 17.85 -37.36 -9.30
N ASP A 194 18.56 -38.28 -8.61
CA ASP A 194 19.69 -37.96 -7.75
C ASP A 194 19.41 -36.91 -6.67
N LEU A 195 18.22 -36.84 -6.12
CA LEU A 195 17.77 -35.85 -5.15
C LEU A 195 17.98 -34.38 -5.58
N LYS A 196 18.21 -34.13 -6.86
CA LYS A 196 18.64 -32.83 -7.37
C LYS A 196 17.71 -32.23 -8.41
N HIS A 197 17.04 -33.06 -9.21
CA HIS A 197 16.27 -32.61 -10.34
C HIS A 197 14.93 -33.33 -10.39
N ILE A 198 13.87 -32.59 -10.64
CA ILE A 198 12.57 -33.13 -11.00
C ILE A 198 12.67 -33.65 -12.44
N ILE A 199 12.34 -34.91 -12.67
CA ILE A 199 12.35 -35.54 -13.99
C ILE A 199 10.95 -35.79 -14.54
N ALA A 200 9.95 -35.90 -13.66
CA ALA A 200 8.57 -36.04 -14.05
C ALA A 200 7.64 -35.40 -13.03
N VAL A 201 6.52 -34.89 -13.48
CA VAL A 201 5.41 -34.38 -12.66
C VAL A 201 4.11 -34.86 -13.27
N GLY A 202 3.16 -35.25 -12.43
CA GLY A 202 1.88 -35.76 -12.87
C GLY A 202 0.78 -35.58 -11.82
N LYS A 203 -0.36 -36.21 -12.09
CA LYS A 203 -1.49 -36.23 -11.15
C LYS A 203 -1.11 -36.96 -9.85
N PRO A 204 -1.81 -36.69 -8.74
CA PRO A 204 -1.67 -37.50 -7.53
C PRO A 204 -1.85 -38.99 -7.86
N GLY A 205 -0.98 -39.84 -7.32
CA GLY A 205 -0.96 -41.30 -7.58
C GLY A 205 -0.09 -41.74 -8.74
N GLU A 206 0.29 -40.90 -9.66
CA GLU A 206 0.94 -41.29 -10.92
C GLU A 206 2.41 -41.65 -10.76
N TYR A 207 3.14 -40.93 -9.95
CA TYR A 207 4.59 -41.13 -9.74
C TYR A 207 4.96 -41.54 -8.33
N GLU A 208 4.04 -41.57 -7.38
CA GLU A 208 4.31 -41.80 -5.96
C GLU A 208 4.95 -43.16 -5.66
N ASN A 209 4.51 -44.18 -6.36
CA ASN A 209 4.99 -45.56 -6.21
C ASN A 209 6.17 -45.89 -7.14
N LYS A 210 6.66 -44.93 -7.91
CA LYS A 210 7.86 -45.13 -8.75
C LYS A 210 9.10 -44.84 -7.94
N GLU A 211 10.24 -45.40 -8.41
CA GLU A 211 11.53 -45.14 -7.82
C GLU A 211 11.78 -43.64 -7.74
N ASN A 212 12.17 -43.14 -6.56
CA ASN A 212 12.33 -41.71 -6.27
C ASN A 212 11.08 -40.87 -6.52
N GLY A 213 9.90 -41.48 -6.45
CA GLY A 213 8.61 -40.81 -6.53
C GLY A 213 8.21 -40.18 -5.21
N ALA A 214 7.45 -39.07 -5.26
CA ALA A 214 6.98 -38.37 -4.09
C ALA A 214 5.68 -37.59 -4.35
N ARG A 215 4.97 -37.28 -3.28
CA ARG A 215 3.83 -36.34 -3.25
C ARG A 215 4.30 -34.92 -2.95
N GLY A 216 3.52 -33.97 -3.41
CA GLY A 216 3.73 -32.57 -3.06
C GLY A 216 2.67 -31.66 -3.64
N THR A 217 2.94 -30.37 -3.57
CA THR A 217 2.08 -29.33 -4.11
C THR A 217 2.86 -28.44 -5.07
N VAL A 218 2.35 -28.29 -6.29
CA VAL A 218 2.84 -27.23 -7.17
C VAL A 218 2.19 -25.92 -6.78
N ILE A 219 2.97 -24.86 -6.72
CA ILE A 219 2.48 -23.51 -6.46
C ILE A 219 3.03 -22.52 -7.50
N SER A 220 2.10 -21.79 -8.09
CA SER A 220 2.36 -20.72 -9.03
C SER A 220 1.84 -19.42 -8.47
N THR A 221 2.75 -18.50 -8.13
CA THR A 221 2.41 -17.29 -7.40
C THR A 221 2.64 -16.05 -8.22
N GLY A 222 1.78 -15.07 -8.02
CA GLY A 222 1.95 -13.70 -8.50
C GLY A 222 1.73 -13.53 -9.99
N ALA A 223 1.21 -12.37 -10.34
CA ALA A 223 1.18 -11.90 -11.71
C ALA A 223 2.49 -11.18 -12.02
N MET A 224 3.31 -11.77 -12.83
CA MET A 224 4.50 -11.12 -13.38
C MET A 224 4.41 -11.14 -14.89
N ASN A 225 4.91 -10.07 -15.50
CA ASN A 225 4.89 -9.93 -16.97
C ASN A 225 5.59 -11.08 -17.69
N GLU A 226 6.55 -11.72 -17.05
CA GLU A 226 7.21 -12.93 -17.52
C GLU A 226 7.48 -13.80 -16.30
N LYS A 227 6.60 -14.76 -16.05
CA LYS A 227 6.84 -15.73 -15.00
C LYS A 227 7.91 -16.70 -15.46
N LYS A 228 8.95 -16.87 -14.62
CA LYS A 228 10.12 -17.68 -14.97
C LYS A 228 10.21 -18.99 -14.21
N ALA A 229 9.46 -19.10 -13.11
CA ALA A 229 9.53 -20.27 -12.25
C ALA A 229 8.22 -20.53 -11.53
N VAL A 230 7.93 -21.81 -11.33
CA VAL A 230 6.96 -22.35 -10.39
C VAL A 230 7.71 -23.17 -9.34
N TYR A 231 7.03 -23.51 -8.26
CA TYR A 231 7.68 -24.20 -7.13
C TYR A 231 6.93 -25.49 -6.83
N ILE A 232 7.66 -26.54 -6.46
CA ILE A 232 7.09 -27.76 -5.90
C ILE A 232 7.49 -27.83 -4.44
N ILE A 233 6.50 -27.92 -3.59
CA ILE A 233 6.63 -28.08 -2.13
C ILE A 233 6.35 -29.53 -1.79
N PRO A 234 7.32 -30.26 -1.22
CA PRO A 234 7.15 -31.65 -0.75
C PRO A 234 6.02 -31.76 0.28
N GLU A 235 5.46 -32.94 0.45
CA GLU A 235 4.43 -33.19 1.45
C GLU A 235 4.89 -32.95 2.89
N ILE A 236 3.93 -32.86 3.81
CA ILE A 236 4.16 -32.64 5.24
C ILE A 236 4.90 -33.85 5.85
N ASP A 237 5.85 -33.55 6.72
CA ASP A 237 6.49 -34.53 7.59
C ASP A 237 5.78 -34.56 8.94
N GLN A 238 5.03 -35.61 9.18
CA GLN A 238 4.29 -35.79 10.45
C GLN A 238 5.20 -35.92 11.66
N LYS A 239 6.50 -36.22 11.46
CA LYS A 239 7.47 -36.38 12.56
C LYS A 239 8.08 -35.04 12.99
N LYS A 240 7.98 -34.00 12.16
CA LYS A 240 8.52 -32.67 12.46
C LYS A 240 7.52 -31.83 13.23
N GLN A 241 7.99 -31.20 14.30
CA GLN A 241 7.18 -30.25 15.04
C GLN A 241 6.82 -29.04 14.16
N PRO A 242 5.54 -28.69 14.10
CA PRO A 242 5.10 -27.47 13.41
C PRO A 242 5.56 -26.21 14.14
N VAL A 243 5.46 -25.07 13.49
CA VAL A 243 5.81 -23.75 14.05
C VAL A 243 4.55 -22.91 14.19
N ASP A 244 4.27 -22.45 15.40
CA ASP A 244 3.18 -21.52 15.65
C ASP A 244 3.55 -20.12 15.18
N ILE A 245 2.61 -19.44 14.52
CA ILE A 245 2.83 -18.08 14.06
C ILE A 245 2.40 -17.10 15.15
N PRO A 246 3.29 -16.20 15.59
CA PRO A 246 2.94 -15.21 16.61
C PRO A 246 1.71 -14.37 16.19
N PRO A 247 0.75 -14.12 17.11
CA PRO A 247 -0.46 -13.35 16.78
C PRO A 247 -0.19 -11.99 16.15
N LYS A 248 0.87 -11.28 16.61
CA LYS A 248 1.30 -10.00 16.04
C LYS A 248 1.70 -10.10 14.57
N ASP A 249 2.34 -11.20 14.16
CA ASP A 249 2.77 -11.40 12.77
C ASP A 249 1.58 -11.76 11.87
N ILE A 250 0.57 -12.46 12.41
CA ILE A 250 -0.71 -12.71 11.74
C ILE A 250 -1.46 -11.40 11.52
N GLU A 251 -1.54 -10.56 12.52
CA GLU A 251 -2.25 -9.29 12.42
C GLU A 251 -1.60 -8.35 11.40
N ALA A 252 -0.28 -8.22 11.45
CA ALA A 252 0.46 -7.43 10.46
C ALA A 252 0.29 -7.97 9.03
N PHE A 253 0.24 -9.30 8.86
CA PHE A 253 -0.05 -9.92 7.56
C PHE A 253 -1.45 -9.57 7.06
N LYS A 254 -2.49 -9.66 7.91
CA LYS A 254 -3.87 -9.29 7.56
C LYS A 254 -3.98 -7.83 7.14
N ILE A 255 -3.36 -6.92 7.88
CA ILE A 255 -3.32 -5.49 7.57
C ILE A 255 -2.67 -5.25 6.20
N ASP A 256 -1.52 -5.89 5.90
CA ASP A 256 -0.85 -5.76 4.60
C ASP A 256 -1.72 -6.28 3.45
N ILE A 257 -2.39 -7.42 3.61
CA ILE A 257 -3.31 -7.97 2.60
C ILE A 257 -4.49 -7.02 2.37
N GLU A 258 -5.12 -6.50 3.44
CA GLU A 258 -6.24 -5.57 3.31
C GLU A 258 -5.83 -4.28 2.58
N LYS A 259 -4.70 -3.70 2.93
CA LYS A 259 -4.17 -2.50 2.24
C LYS A 259 -3.85 -2.73 0.77
N ARG A 260 -3.52 -3.96 0.39
CA ARG A 260 -3.22 -4.34 -1.00
C ARG A 260 -4.40 -4.94 -1.76
N LYS A 261 -5.59 -5.01 -1.17
CA LYS A 261 -6.76 -5.70 -1.76
C LYS A 261 -7.09 -5.29 -3.20
N ASN A 262 -6.99 -4.00 -3.52
CA ASN A 262 -7.25 -3.51 -4.88
C ASN A 262 -6.19 -3.96 -5.88
N THR A 263 -4.92 -3.98 -5.47
CA THR A 263 -3.82 -4.51 -6.29
C THR A 263 -3.96 -6.02 -6.50
N LEU A 264 -4.31 -6.76 -5.46
CA LEU A 264 -4.49 -8.21 -5.52
C LEU A 264 -5.67 -8.61 -6.41
N LYS A 265 -6.76 -7.84 -6.43
CA LYS A 265 -7.88 -8.04 -7.36
C LYS A 265 -7.46 -7.97 -8.82
N GLN A 266 -6.55 -7.07 -9.17
CA GLN A 266 -6.03 -6.94 -10.53
C GLN A 266 -5.22 -8.15 -10.99
N PHE A 267 -4.71 -8.93 -10.05
CA PHE A 267 -3.83 -10.08 -10.28
C PHE A 267 -4.50 -11.44 -10.03
N GLY A 268 -5.80 -11.54 -10.17
CA GLY A 268 -6.47 -12.82 -10.16
C GLY A 268 -7.10 -13.25 -8.84
N GLY A 269 -7.16 -12.36 -7.88
CA GLY A 269 -8.00 -12.57 -6.71
C GLY A 269 -7.26 -12.48 -5.37
N ARG A 270 -7.98 -11.94 -4.42
CA ARG A 270 -7.59 -11.83 -3.01
C ARG A 270 -7.53 -13.23 -2.37
N GLU A 271 -8.45 -14.12 -2.75
CA GLU A 271 -8.65 -15.43 -2.10
C GLU A 271 -7.39 -16.29 -2.03
N PHE A 272 -6.55 -16.24 -3.07
CA PHE A 272 -5.28 -16.97 -3.05
C PHE A 272 -4.34 -16.49 -1.93
N PHE A 273 -4.34 -15.18 -1.65
CA PHE A 273 -3.42 -14.54 -0.70
C PHE A 273 -4.00 -14.43 0.71
N ASP A 274 -5.28 -14.73 0.91
CA ASP A 274 -5.88 -14.77 2.24
C ASP A 274 -5.37 -15.97 3.04
N LEU A 275 -5.36 -15.82 4.36
CA LEU A 275 -5.06 -16.92 5.27
C LEU A 275 -6.08 -18.06 5.12
N PRO A 276 -5.68 -19.32 5.34
CA PRO A 276 -6.59 -20.46 5.25
C PRO A 276 -7.71 -20.35 6.29
N LYS A 277 -8.89 -20.83 5.89
CA LYS A 277 -10.03 -21.00 6.79
C LYS A 277 -9.85 -22.26 7.64
N GLU A 278 -10.75 -22.47 8.57
CA GLU A 278 -10.80 -23.70 9.35
C GLU A 278 -10.98 -24.93 8.45
N GLY A 279 -10.19 -25.97 8.69
CA GLY A 279 -10.14 -27.16 7.85
C GLY A 279 -9.40 -26.98 6.51
N GLU A 280 -8.95 -25.78 6.18
CA GLU A 280 -8.19 -25.50 4.97
C GLU A 280 -6.70 -25.45 5.26
N MET A 281 -5.90 -25.93 4.31
CA MET A 281 -4.45 -25.89 4.36
C MET A 281 -3.90 -25.30 3.06
N LYS A 282 -2.93 -24.36 3.17
CA LYS A 282 -2.32 -23.72 2.00
C LYS A 282 -0.81 -23.88 2.01
N PRO A 283 -0.17 -24.08 0.84
CA PRO A 283 1.29 -24.05 0.74
C PRO A 283 1.81 -22.64 1.05
N VAL A 284 2.90 -22.54 1.81
CA VAL A 284 3.47 -21.28 2.28
C VAL A 284 4.99 -21.31 2.24
N PHE A 285 5.61 -20.15 2.08
CA PHE A 285 7.05 -19.96 2.27
C PHE A 285 7.29 -19.16 3.55
N TYR A 286 8.35 -19.47 4.28
CA TYR A 286 8.65 -18.79 5.54
C TYR A 286 10.14 -18.73 5.85
N VAL A 287 10.50 -17.79 6.72
CA VAL A 287 11.83 -17.66 7.37
C VAL A 287 11.60 -17.40 8.83
N GLU A 288 12.26 -18.16 9.67
CA GLU A 288 12.30 -17.94 11.11
C GLU A 288 13.62 -17.27 11.48
N LEU A 289 13.57 -16.11 12.13
CA LEU A 289 14.72 -15.34 12.54
C LEU A 289 14.45 -14.59 13.85
N ASN A 290 15.29 -14.82 14.86
CA ASN A 290 15.23 -14.13 16.15
C ASN A 290 13.81 -14.17 16.80
N GLY A 291 13.16 -15.33 16.77
CA GLY A 291 11.81 -15.52 17.32
C GLY A 291 10.68 -14.83 16.54
N ARG A 292 10.98 -14.31 15.36
CA ARG A 292 10.02 -13.73 14.43
C ARG A 292 9.86 -14.62 13.21
N LEU A 293 8.61 -14.76 12.76
CA LEU A 293 8.27 -15.60 11.61
C LEU A 293 7.80 -14.74 10.43
N TYR A 294 8.64 -14.65 9.41
CA TYR A 294 8.25 -14.04 8.14
C TYR A 294 7.66 -15.09 7.23
N PHE A 295 6.46 -14.90 6.73
CA PHE A 295 5.78 -15.87 5.89
C PHE A 295 4.99 -15.22 4.74
N GLY A 296 4.63 -16.04 3.74
CA GLY A 296 3.83 -15.57 2.60
C GLY A 296 3.74 -16.62 1.49
N PHE A 297 2.95 -16.33 0.48
CA PHE A 297 2.65 -17.26 -0.62
C PHE A 297 3.63 -17.15 -1.81
N THR A 298 4.79 -16.57 -1.60
CA THR A 298 5.88 -16.47 -2.58
C THR A 298 7.22 -16.52 -1.83
N PRO A 299 8.25 -17.18 -2.36
CA PRO A 299 9.54 -17.25 -1.66
C PRO A 299 10.24 -15.89 -1.53
N ARG A 300 9.90 -14.90 -2.36
CA ARG A 300 10.33 -13.52 -2.14
C ARG A 300 9.36 -12.84 -1.19
N LEU A 301 9.50 -13.17 0.08
CA LEU A 301 8.65 -12.72 1.17
C LEU A 301 8.60 -11.19 1.25
N ARG A 302 7.53 -10.68 1.84
CA ARG A 302 7.50 -9.34 2.41
C ARG A 302 7.92 -9.45 3.86
N LEU A 303 8.84 -8.60 4.25
CA LEU A 303 9.38 -8.58 5.61
C LEU A 303 8.70 -7.46 6.39
N PHE A 304 8.49 -7.66 7.67
CA PHE A 304 8.08 -6.59 8.58
C PHE A 304 9.29 -5.69 8.85
N TYR A 305 9.03 -4.40 8.97
CA TYR A 305 9.98 -3.50 9.63
C TYR A 305 10.05 -3.84 11.12
N ASP A 306 11.15 -3.50 11.76
CA ASP A 306 11.36 -3.78 13.19
C ASP A 306 10.48 -2.89 14.06
N HIS A 307 10.23 -1.67 13.61
CA HIS A 307 9.47 -0.64 14.31
C HIS A 307 8.18 -0.28 13.59
N THR A 308 7.20 0.16 14.36
CA THR A 308 5.95 0.75 13.84
C THR A 308 6.19 2.20 13.43
N ILE A 309 5.29 2.75 12.59
CA ILE A 309 5.38 4.17 12.22
C ILE A 309 5.28 5.06 13.46
N LYS A 310 4.41 4.69 14.40
CA LYS A 310 4.09 5.46 15.60
C LYS A 310 5.28 5.59 16.57
N GLU A 311 6.15 4.58 16.61
CA GLU A 311 7.36 4.64 17.44
C GLU A 311 8.30 5.79 17.06
N GLY A 312 8.30 6.22 15.79
CA GLY A 312 9.07 7.37 15.33
C GLY A 312 8.43 8.74 15.59
N LEU A 313 7.29 8.80 16.28
CA LEU A 313 6.65 10.07 16.59
C LEU A 313 7.44 10.79 17.71
N PRO A 314 7.87 12.05 17.49
CA PRO A 314 8.56 12.83 18.53
C PRO A 314 7.72 12.99 19.80
N GLU A 315 8.34 12.99 20.98
CA GLU A 315 7.65 13.07 22.27
C GLU A 315 6.73 14.30 22.40
N ASN A 316 7.16 15.44 21.88
CA ASN A 316 6.35 16.66 21.88
C ASN A 316 5.11 16.58 20.97
N GLN A 317 5.01 15.55 20.11
CA GLN A 317 3.87 15.28 19.25
C GLN A 317 3.01 14.09 19.76
N LYS A 318 3.46 13.41 20.83
CA LYS A 318 2.73 12.37 21.54
C LYS A 318 1.86 12.99 22.63
N LYS A 319 0.89 13.82 22.24
CA LYS A 319 -0.01 14.45 23.22
C LYS A 319 -1.24 13.58 23.42
N LYS A 320 -1.53 13.26 24.69
CA LYS A 320 -2.72 12.50 25.12
C LYS A 320 -3.91 13.40 25.45
N GLU A 321 -3.67 14.68 25.69
CA GLU A 321 -4.69 15.65 26.07
C GLU A 321 -5.47 16.19 24.87
N ILE A 322 -6.61 16.85 25.15
CA ILE A 322 -7.37 17.56 24.15
C ILE A 322 -6.57 18.80 23.73
N ASP A 323 -6.16 18.84 22.48
CA ASP A 323 -5.49 19.97 21.85
C ASP A 323 -6.46 20.85 21.06
N TYR A 324 -5.96 21.96 20.51
CA TYR A 324 -6.77 22.90 19.72
C TYR A 324 -7.46 22.24 18.51
N ALA A 325 -6.80 21.31 17.84
CA ALA A 325 -7.42 20.65 16.71
C ALA A 325 -8.59 19.76 17.14
N LYS A 326 -8.43 18.99 18.21
CA LYS A 326 -9.51 18.19 18.80
C LYS A 326 -10.63 19.06 19.33
N ALA A 327 -10.31 20.13 20.03
CA ALA A 327 -11.28 21.07 20.60
C ALA A 327 -12.12 21.77 19.53
N ILE A 328 -11.52 22.22 18.45
CA ILE A 328 -12.20 22.96 17.37
C ILE A 328 -12.92 22.01 16.40
N PHE A 329 -12.24 20.97 15.91
CA PHE A 329 -12.75 20.08 14.84
C PHE A 329 -13.49 18.86 15.37
N GLY A 330 -13.45 18.61 16.66
CA GLY A 330 -14.00 17.41 17.27
C GLY A 330 -13.11 16.18 17.07
N TYR A 331 -13.45 15.12 17.79
CA TYR A 331 -12.79 13.82 17.74
C TYR A 331 -13.76 12.70 18.06
N SER A 332 -13.39 11.49 17.70
CA SER A 332 -14.10 10.28 18.09
C SER A 332 -13.08 9.15 18.27
N ASN A 333 -13.12 8.49 19.41
CA ASN A 333 -12.36 7.27 19.69
C ASN A 333 -13.29 6.27 20.37
N GLU A 334 -12.77 5.11 20.78
CA GLU A 334 -13.56 4.04 21.41
C GLU A 334 -14.19 4.44 22.75
N GLN A 335 -13.61 5.40 23.48
CA GLN A 335 -14.02 5.79 24.83
C GLN A 335 -14.88 7.06 24.86
N SER A 336 -14.68 7.95 23.92
CA SER A 336 -15.31 9.27 23.93
C SER A 336 -15.42 9.89 22.55
N SER A 337 -16.36 10.82 22.39
CA SER A 337 -16.50 11.61 21.19
C SER A 337 -16.88 13.04 21.51
N TYR A 338 -16.41 13.97 20.69
CA TYR A 338 -16.76 15.38 20.80
C TYR A 338 -17.09 15.96 19.43
N LYS A 339 -18.25 16.61 19.33
CA LYS A 339 -18.76 17.16 18.06
C LYS A 339 -17.92 18.37 17.64
N SER A 340 -17.67 18.49 16.34
CA SER A 340 -17.04 19.68 15.75
C SER A 340 -17.84 20.95 16.06
N ARG A 341 -17.13 21.98 16.49
CA ARG A 341 -17.70 23.33 16.72
C ARG A 341 -17.62 24.23 15.49
N ILE A 342 -17.14 23.69 14.36
CA ILE A 342 -17.05 24.41 13.10
C ILE A 342 -17.62 23.59 11.95
N SER A 343 -18.14 24.29 10.96
CA SER A 343 -18.61 23.68 9.71
C SER A 343 -18.15 24.50 8.50
N PHE A 344 -17.89 23.80 7.40
CA PHE A 344 -17.41 24.38 6.15
C PHE A 344 -18.43 24.14 5.06
N SER A 345 -18.87 25.20 4.36
CA SER A 345 -19.61 25.04 3.11
C SER A 345 -18.64 24.71 1.98
N ASP A 346 -19.16 24.17 0.89
CA ASP A 346 -18.43 24.12 -0.37
C ASP A 346 -18.01 25.53 -0.78
N ALA A 347 -16.80 25.66 -1.33
CA ALA A 347 -16.35 26.90 -1.92
C ALA A 347 -16.68 26.88 -3.42
N VAL A 348 -17.62 27.73 -3.83
CA VAL A 348 -18.14 27.79 -5.20
C VAL A 348 -17.38 28.84 -6.00
N ILE A 349 -17.13 28.55 -7.29
CA ILE A 349 -16.51 29.48 -8.21
C ILE A 349 -17.37 30.74 -8.35
N VAL A 350 -16.72 31.92 -8.36
CA VAL A 350 -17.43 33.23 -8.41
C VAL A 350 -17.18 34.00 -9.69
N GLN A 351 -16.54 33.38 -10.69
CA GLN A 351 -16.27 33.99 -11.98
C GLN A 351 -16.40 32.97 -13.10
N GLU A 352 -16.60 33.44 -14.32
CA GLU A 352 -16.49 32.62 -15.53
C GLU A 352 -15.04 32.24 -15.78
N TYR A 353 -14.83 31.10 -16.38
CA TYR A 353 -13.50 30.57 -16.70
C TYR A 353 -13.55 29.71 -17.97
N GLN A 354 -12.39 29.54 -18.59
CA GLN A 354 -12.19 28.57 -19.67
C GLN A 354 -11.30 27.44 -19.16
N GLU A 355 -11.70 26.20 -19.41
CA GLU A 355 -10.88 25.05 -19.09
C GLU A 355 -9.58 25.06 -19.91
N LYS A 356 -8.46 24.84 -19.24
CA LYS A 356 -7.21 24.59 -19.95
C LYS A 356 -7.20 23.17 -20.50
N ALA A 357 -6.46 22.98 -21.60
CA ALA A 357 -6.25 21.68 -22.19
C ALA A 357 -5.72 20.68 -21.15
N GLY A 358 -6.25 19.46 -21.21
CA GLY A 358 -5.85 18.40 -20.30
C GLY A 358 -4.39 17.96 -20.49
N ARG A 359 -3.69 17.74 -19.39
CA ARG A 359 -2.33 17.18 -19.37
C ARG A 359 -2.33 15.77 -18.77
N LYS A 360 -1.58 14.86 -19.38
CA LYS A 360 -1.37 13.52 -18.82
C LYS A 360 -0.21 13.55 -17.82
N LEU A 361 -0.49 13.20 -16.59
CA LEU A 361 0.49 13.17 -15.49
C LEU A 361 0.45 11.83 -14.76
N ILE A 362 1.59 11.34 -14.31
CA ILE A 362 1.66 10.17 -13.43
C ILE A 362 1.52 10.65 -11.99
N LEU A 363 0.37 10.41 -11.40
CA LEU A 363 0.09 10.73 -10.01
C LEU A 363 0.30 9.47 -9.17
N ALA A 364 1.48 9.33 -8.59
CA ALA A 364 1.77 8.22 -7.68
C ALA A 364 1.05 8.41 -6.34
N GLU A 365 0.57 7.30 -5.79
CA GLU A 365 0.06 7.26 -4.43
C GLU A 365 1.22 7.36 -3.44
N PRO A 366 1.15 8.22 -2.40
CA PRO A 366 2.15 8.23 -1.34
C PRO A 366 2.14 6.90 -0.61
N LYS A 367 3.33 6.30 -0.46
CA LYS A 367 3.48 4.98 0.19
C LYS A 367 4.29 5.14 1.48
N PRO A 368 3.76 4.76 2.64
CA PRO A 368 4.47 4.86 3.91
C PRO A 368 5.84 4.17 3.92
N THR A 369 6.00 3.11 3.09
CA THR A 369 7.29 2.43 2.91
C THR A 369 8.35 3.27 2.18
N SER A 370 8.01 4.46 1.68
CA SER A 370 8.96 5.41 1.09
C SER A 370 9.61 6.25 2.22
N TYR A 371 10.41 5.62 3.04
CA TYR A 371 11.00 6.20 4.24
C TYR A 371 11.76 7.51 4.00
N LEU A 372 12.35 7.71 2.83
CA LEU A 372 13.02 8.97 2.45
C LEU A 372 12.07 10.18 2.47
N ASP A 373 10.79 9.97 2.22
CA ASP A 373 9.78 11.02 2.22
C ASP A 373 9.23 11.31 3.63
N TYR A 374 9.30 10.34 4.55
CA TYR A 374 8.59 10.40 5.82
C TYR A 374 9.48 10.46 7.06
N LEU A 375 10.72 9.97 6.96
CA LEU A 375 11.66 9.97 8.10
C LEU A 375 12.66 11.10 7.99
N LYS A 376 13.09 11.63 9.12
CA LYS A 376 14.29 12.47 9.19
C LYS A 376 15.47 11.67 8.68
N GLN A 377 16.24 12.24 7.80
CA GLN A 377 17.43 11.63 7.20
C GLN A 377 18.68 12.30 7.72
N ASP A 378 19.68 11.50 8.05
CA ASP A 378 21.03 11.97 8.31
C ASP A 378 21.83 12.02 6.99
N GLU A 379 22.74 12.98 6.87
CA GLU A 379 23.61 13.13 5.70
C GLU A 379 24.50 11.90 5.45
N ARG A 380 24.84 11.16 6.49
CA ARG A 380 25.76 10.02 6.43
C ARG A 380 25.07 8.66 6.32
N ASN A 381 23.90 8.52 6.90
CA ASN A 381 23.19 7.25 6.98
C ASN A 381 21.71 7.41 6.63
N VAL A 382 21.20 6.55 5.77
CA VAL A 382 19.78 6.52 5.44
C VAL A 382 19.00 5.87 6.57
N SER A 383 18.13 6.64 7.24
CA SER A 383 17.19 6.14 8.24
C SER A 383 16.04 5.39 7.60
N THR A 384 15.72 4.24 8.17
CA THR A 384 14.57 3.40 7.78
C THR A 384 13.80 3.00 9.04
N TYR A 385 12.64 2.37 8.91
CA TYR A 385 11.90 1.82 10.06
C TYR A 385 12.60 0.61 10.72
N ASN A 386 13.80 0.23 10.27
CA ASN A 386 14.68 -0.74 10.94
C ASN A 386 15.79 -0.06 11.75
N SER A 387 15.90 1.27 11.71
CA SER A 387 16.91 2.01 12.45
C SER A 387 16.47 2.12 13.90
N GLU A 388 17.40 1.93 14.86
CA GLU A 388 17.11 2.02 16.30
C GLU A 388 16.54 3.38 16.70
N ASN A 389 17.11 4.45 16.13
CA ASN A 389 16.71 5.82 16.40
C ASN A 389 16.23 6.47 15.09
N PHE A 390 14.99 6.28 14.75
CA PHE A 390 14.37 6.99 13.64
C PHE A 390 13.30 7.94 14.17
N GLU A 391 13.04 9.00 13.42
CA GLU A 391 12.05 10.00 13.77
C GLU A 391 11.24 10.39 12.54
N LEU A 392 9.93 10.57 12.71
CA LEU A 392 9.08 11.10 11.67
C LEU A 392 9.46 12.54 11.36
N ARG A 393 9.49 12.87 10.07
CA ARG A 393 9.88 14.19 9.59
C ARG A 393 8.85 15.28 9.89
N GLY A 394 7.69 14.91 10.41
CA GLY A 394 6.56 15.79 10.66
C GLY A 394 5.46 15.65 9.60
N VAL A 395 4.63 16.68 9.47
CA VAL A 395 3.50 16.68 8.53
C VAL A 395 3.98 16.92 7.11
N LYS A 396 3.56 16.04 6.19
CA LYS A 396 3.92 16.16 4.78
C LYS A 396 3.37 17.44 4.16
N GLN A 397 4.27 18.27 3.65
CA GLN A 397 3.96 19.45 2.86
C GLN A 397 4.51 19.32 1.45
N TYR A 398 3.93 20.03 0.49
CA TYR A 398 4.43 20.11 -0.87
C TYR A 398 5.07 21.47 -1.10
N TRP A 399 6.16 21.48 -1.86
CA TRP A 399 6.79 22.72 -2.27
C TRP A 399 5.83 23.58 -3.09
N LEU A 400 5.80 24.87 -2.79
CA LEU A 400 5.06 25.85 -3.56
C LEU A 400 5.89 26.26 -4.78
N HIS A 401 5.42 25.91 -5.95
CA HIS A 401 6.07 26.26 -7.22
C HIS A 401 5.38 27.47 -7.84
N ASN A 402 6.19 28.46 -8.24
CA ASN A 402 5.69 29.70 -8.88
C ASN A 402 5.49 29.52 -10.39
N GLN A 403 6.00 28.46 -10.97
CA GLN A 403 5.91 28.19 -12.39
C GLN A 403 5.15 26.90 -12.68
N GLU A 404 4.41 26.90 -13.75
CA GLU A 404 3.78 25.69 -14.26
C GLU A 404 4.86 24.71 -14.70
N PRO A 405 4.82 23.44 -14.28
CA PRO A 405 5.87 22.48 -14.64
C PRO A 405 5.91 22.30 -16.14
N LYS A 406 7.14 22.24 -16.70
CA LYS A 406 7.33 21.90 -18.10
C LYS A 406 6.70 20.54 -18.40
N ALA A 407 5.94 20.46 -19.48
CA ALA A 407 5.38 19.21 -19.93
C ALA A 407 6.51 18.35 -20.52
N GLU A 408 6.96 17.35 -19.77
CA GLU A 408 7.80 16.31 -20.35
C GLU A 408 6.93 15.29 -21.11
N PRO A 409 7.40 14.80 -22.27
CA PRO A 409 6.71 13.74 -22.99
C PRO A 409 6.55 12.52 -22.09
N LEU A 410 5.33 12.01 -21.99
CA LEU A 410 5.06 10.80 -21.22
C LEU A 410 5.64 9.58 -21.94
N ASP A 411 6.44 8.78 -21.25
CA ASP A 411 6.90 7.48 -21.76
C ASP A 411 5.67 6.63 -22.18
N PRO A 412 5.58 6.19 -23.43
CA PRO A 412 4.44 5.40 -23.93
C PRO A 412 4.14 4.14 -23.09
N ARG A 413 5.18 3.57 -22.47
CA ARG A 413 5.03 2.40 -21.57
C ARG A 413 4.28 2.72 -20.28
N LYS A 414 4.28 3.99 -19.88
CA LYS A 414 3.63 4.48 -18.65
C LYS A 414 2.27 5.12 -18.90
N GLU A 415 1.83 5.21 -20.13
CA GLU A 415 0.58 5.89 -20.51
C GLU A 415 -0.65 5.33 -19.78
N LYS A 416 -0.69 4.02 -19.55
CA LYS A 416 -1.79 3.37 -18.79
C LYS A 416 -1.86 3.78 -17.32
N ALA A 417 -0.76 4.28 -16.75
CA ALA A 417 -0.69 4.77 -15.38
C ALA A 417 -0.94 6.28 -15.26
N ALA A 418 -1.09 6.97 -16.39
CA ALA A 418 -1.30 8.39 -16.41
C ALA A 418 -2.76 8.76 -16.15
N SER A 419 -2.94 9.87 -15.44
CA SER A 419 -4.24 10.53 -15.27
C SER A 419 -4.26 11.83 -16.06
N THR A 420 -5.37 12.13 -16.73
CA THR A 420 -5.56 13.43 -17.37
C THR A 420 -5.99 14.45 -16.32
N LEU A 421 -5.25 15.55 -16.22
CA LEU A 421 -5.54 16.68 -15.36
C LEU A 421 -5.93 17.88 -16.25
N CYS A 422 -7.12 18.44 -16.01
CA CYS A 422 -7.56 19.70 -16.61
C CYS A 422 -7.54 20.78 -15.52
N PRO A 423 -6.46 21.57 -15.41
CA PRO A 423 -6.34 22.59 -14.37
C PRO A 423 -7.22 23.79 -14.68
N LEU A 424 -7.75 24.42 -13.65
CA LEU A 424 -8.33 25.75 -13.77
C LEU A 424 -7.25 26.82 -14.01
N PRO A 425 -7.56 27.92 -14.67
CA PRO A 425 -6.62 29.03 -14.85
C PRO A 425 -6.15 29.61 -13.50
N ALA A 426 -4.93 30.13 -13.49
CA ALA A 426 -4.45 30.94 -12.38
C ALA A 426 -5.36 32.15 -12.15
N GLY A 427 -5.55 32.54 -10.92
CA GLY A 427 -6.45 33.65 -10.55
C GLY A 427 -7.93 33.26 -10.42
N THR A 428 -8.28 31.99 -10.66
CA THR A 428 -9.67 31.52 -10.41
C THR A 428 -10.08 31.71 -8.96
N LYS A 429 -11.22 32.35 -8.74
CA LYS A 429 -11.72 32.71 -7.40
C LYS A 429 -12.88 31.82 -6.97
N PHE A 430 -12.82 31.39 -5.72
CA PHE A 430 -13.89 30.64 -5.05
C PHE A 430 -14.34 31.36 -3.79
N ARG A 431 -15.59 31.19 -3.41
CA ARG A 431 -16.15 31.72 -2.18
C ARG A 431 -16.85 30.62 -1.39
N GLY A 432 -16.50 30.49 -0.12
CA GLY A 432 -17.12 29.57 0.84
C GLY A 432 -17.39 30.27 2.18
N LYS A 433 -18.05 29.56 3.09
CA LYS A 433 -18.37 30.05 4.42
C LYS A 433 -17.87 29.05 5.47
N ILE A 434 -17.34 29.57 6.55
CA ILE A 434 -17.02 28.82 7.76
C ILE A 434 -17.98 29.31 8.84
N ARG A 435 -18.72 28.41 9.47
CA ARG A 435 -19.55 28.72 10.63
C ARG A 435 -18.92 28.10 11.85
N PHE A 436 -18.96 28.80 12.95
CA PHE A 436 -18.44 28.35 14.23
C PHE A 436 -19.40 28.67 15.37
N HIS A 437 -19.28 27.97 16.48
CA HIS A 437 -20.06 28.21 17.69
C HIS A 437 -19.18 27.89 18.91
N ASN A 438 -19.36 28.67 19.96
CA ASN A 438 -18.70 28.48 21.26
C ASN A 438 -17.17 28.34 21.20
N LEU A 439 -16.50 29.04 20.29
CA LEU A 439 -15.05 29.14 20.26
C LEU A 439 -14.60 30.26 21.21
N THR A 440 -13.54 29.98 21.95
CA THR A 440 -12.85 31.01 22.75
C THR A 440 -12.06 31.96 21.83
N GLU A 441 -11.59 33.07 22.33
CA GLU A 441 -10.86 34.05 21.50
C GLU A 441 -9.54 33.50 20.97
N ASP A 442 -8.84 32.68 21.73
CA ASP A 442 -7.61 32.03 21.33
C ASP A 442 -7.89 30.95 20.27
N GLU A 443 -8.93 30.12 20.42
CA GLU A 443 -9.35 29.14 19.42
C GLU A 443 -9.76 29.81 18.11
N LEU A 444 -10.50 30.92 18.21
CA LEU A 444 -10.91 31.69 17.04
C LEU A 444 -9.71 32.37 16.37
N GLY A 445 -8.78 32.92 17.17
CA GLY A 445 -7.53 33.51 16.68
C GLY A 445 -6.67 32.49 15.91
N LEU A 446 -6.49 31.29 16.47
CA LEU A 446 -5.79 30.20 15.80
C LEU A 446 -6.50 29.77 14.50
N LEU A 447 -7.82 29.61 14.53
CA LEU A 447 -8.61 29.25 13.36
C LEU A 447 -8.46 30.29 12.25
N LEU A 448 -8.57 31.58 12.56
CA LEU A 448 -8.40 32.66 11.59
C LEU A 448 -6.99 32.68 11.00
N TRP A 449 -5.98 32.46 11.85
CA TRP A 449 -4.60 32.34 11.37
C TRP A 449 -4.40 31.13 10.46
N ALA A 450 -4.93 29.97 10.81
CA ALA A 450 -4.87 28.76 10.00
C ALA A 450 -5.57 28.89 8.64
N VAL A 451 -6.64 29.70 8.57
CA VAL A 451 -7.38 29.99 7.33
C VAL A 451 -6.61 30.94 6.43
N ARG A 452 -6.06 32.02 6.97
CA ARG A 452 -5.46 33.10 6.18
C ARG A 452 -3.93 32.95 6.03
N LEU A 453 -3.28 32.39 7.05
CA LEU A 453 -1.82 32.40 7.23
C LEU A 453 -1.25 33.85 7.27
N GLU A 454 0.01 34.01 6.94
CA GLU A 454 0.65 35.32 6.82
C GLU A 454 0.35 35.99 5.49
N LYS A 455 0.62 37.29 5.40
CA LYS A 455 0.55 38.03 4.15
C LYS A 455 1.48 37.38 3.11
N ASN A 456 0.98 37.18 1.91
CA ASN A 456 1.70 36.49 0.82
C ASN A 456 2.00 34.99 1.05
N SER A 457 1.32 34.37 2.01
CA SER A 457 1.41 32.92 2.20
C SER A 457 0.45 32.17 1.27
N TRP A 458 0.84 30.97 0.91
CA TRP A 458 0.10 30.10 0.02
C TRP A 458 -0.07 28.72 0.65
N MET A 459 -1.09 28.01 0.21
CA MET A 459 -1.39 26.64 0.62
C MET A 459 -1.63 25.78 -0.62
N ASN A 460 -1.57 24.46 -0.46
CA ASN A 460 -1.87 23.53 -1.55
C ASN A 460 -3.20 22.81 -1.30
N ILE A 461 -4.07 22.82 -2.31
CA ILE A 461 -5.32 22.07 -2.33
C ILE A 461 -5.47 21.29 -3.64
N GLY A 462 -6.17 20.16 -3.63
CA GLY A 462 -6.48 19.38 -4.82
C GLY A 462 -5.42 18.33 -5.20
N LYS A 463 -5.42 17.94 -6.47
CA LYS A 463 -4.49 16.96 -7.05
C LYS A 463 -3.24 17.60 -7.63
N ALA A 464 -2.24 16.76 -7.90
CA ALA A 464 -1.00 17.13 -8.57
C ALA A 464 -0.18 18.22 -7.83
N LYS A 465 -0.33 18.31 -6.51
CA LYS A 465 0.43 19.26 -5.67
C LYS A 465 1.94 19.12 -5.84
N ALA A 466 2.42 17.88 -5.99
CA ALA A 466 3.84 17.62 -6.25
C ALA A 466 4.35 18.20 -7.60
N TYR A 467 3.44 18.51 -8.51
CA TYR A 467 3.72 19.17 -9.78
C TYR A 467 3.48 20.67 -9.73
N GLY A 468 3.23 21.26 -8.55
CA GLY A 468 3.00 22.69 -8.39
C GLY A 468 1.57 23.15 -8.66
N TYR A 469 0.61 22.24 -8.87
CA TYR A 469 -0.80 22.62 -9.00
C TYR A 469 -1.46 22.84 -7.65
N GLY A 470 -2.56 23.60 -7.66
CA GLY A 470 -3.42 23.79 -6.50
C GLY A 470 -2.89 24.76 -5.47
N ASN A 471 -1.97 25.65 -5.83
CA ASN A 471 -1.54 26.75 -4.98
C ASN A 471 -2.67 27.75 -4.82
N ILE A 472 -3.07 28.02 -3.58
CA ILE A 472 -4.12 28.98 -3.24
C ILE A 472 -3.66 29.94 -2.17
N SER A 473 -4.16 31.16 -2.21
CA SER A 473 -4.17 32.11 -1.08
C SER A 473 -5.61 32.31 -0.62
N VAL A 474 -5.81 32.56 0.66
CA VAL A 474 -7.15 32.74 1.24
C VAL A 474 -7.23 34.11 1.91
N ALA A 475 -8.29 34.84 1.59
CA ALA A 475 -8.63 36.09 2.27
C ALA A 475 -9.96 35.91 3.02
N VAL A 476 -9.99 36.41 4.24
CA VAL A 476 -11.22 36.55 5.02
C VAL A 476 -11.84 37.89 4.66
N THR A 477 -12.95 37.87 3.92
CA THR A 477 -13.61 39.09 3.39
C THR A 477 -14.65 39.65 4.36
N ASP A 478 -15.23 38.79 5.17
CA ASP A 478 -16.24 39.18 6.15
C ASP A 478 -16.22 38.21 7.34
N ALA A 479 -16.09 38.71 8.54
CA ALA A 479 -16.07 37.93 9.77
C ALA A 479 -16.99 38.61 10.80
N LYS A 480 -17.99 37.86 11.28
CA LYS A 480 -18.99 38.37 12.21
C LYS A 480 -19.25 37.33 13.30
N LYS A 481 -19.52 37.79 14.51
CA LYS A 481 -20.06 36.99 15.61
C LYS A 481 -21.44 37.52 15.99
N ILE A 482 -22.29 36.63 16.49
CA ILE A 482 -23.55 37.00 17.11
C ILE A 482 -23.28 37.05 18.60
N ASP A 483 -23.58 38.20 19.20
CA ASP A 483 -23.66 38.31 20.64
C ASP A 483 -25.06 37.81 21.04
N MET A 484 -25.11 36.73 21.82
CA MET A 484 -26.39 36.09 22.18
C MET A 484 -27.23 36.98 23.10
N GLU A 485 -26.58 37.80 23.92
CA GLU A 485 -27.27 38.73 24.79
C GLU A 485 -27.90 39.86 23.99
N GLU A 486 -27.15 40.46 23.07
CA GLU A 486 -27.70 41.44 22.12
C GLU A 486 -28.72 40.86 21.14
N ALA A 487 -28.54 39.62 20.72
CA ALA A 487 -29.50 38.91 19.85
C ALA A 487 -30.84 38.73 20.58
N TYR A 488 -30.83 38.39 21.86
CA TYR A 488 -32.06 38.30 22.67
C TYR A 488 -32.72 39.66 22.86
N LEU A 489 -31.95 40.70 23.13
CA LEU A 489 -32.43 42.05 23.25
C LEU A 489 -32.94 42.59 21.90
N SER A 490 -32.32 42.28 20.81
CA SER A 490 -32.70 42.72 19.46
C SER A 490 -34.00 42.08 18.92
N THR A 491 -34.37 40.89 19.38
CA THR A 491 -35.66 40.26 19.08
C THR A 491 -36.84 41.04 19.71
N ASN A 492 -36.55 41.79 20.75
CA ASN A 492 -37.52 42.64 21.46
C ASN A 492 -37.45 44.12 21.05
N MET A 493 -36.44 44.54 20.28
CA MET A 493 -36.24 45.92 19.81
C MET A 493 -35.87 45.90 18.32
N LEU A 494 -36.77 46.35 17.48
CA LEU A 494 -36.72 46.30 16.00
C LEU A 494 -35.57 47.01 15.27
N SER A 495 -34.48 47.43 15.95
CA SER A 495 -33.47 48.33 15.36
C SER A 495 -32.00 47.92 15.52
N LEU A 496 -31.66 46.85 16.23
CA LEU A 496 -30.26 46.48 16.46
C LEU A 496 -29.84 45.25 15.65
N SER A 497 -28.74 45.35 14.91
CA SER A 497 -28.15 44.20 14.23
C SER A 497 -27.35 43.34 15.25
N PRO A 498 -27.73 42.08 15.47
CA PRO A 498 -27.02 41.19 16.41
C PRO A 498 -25.64 40.79 15.94
N PHE A 499 -25.22 41.25 14.77
CA PHE A 499 -23.94 40.85 14.18
C PHE A 499 -22.87 41.88 14.44
N LYS A 500 -21.89 41.52 15.28
CA LYS A 500 -20.70 42.32 15.50
C LYS A 500 -19.58 41.89 14.56
N LYS A 501 -18.88 42.83 13.95
CA LYS A 501 -17.71 42.57 13.12
C LYS A 501 -16.54 42.09 14.02
N ILE A 502 -15.85 41.07 13.56
CA ILE A 502 -14.66 40.54 14.23
C ILE A 502 -13.42 41.25 13.69
N ASP A 503 -12.58 41.74 14.57
CA ASP A 503 -11.22 42.18 14.23
C ASP A 503 -10.32 40.93 14.12
N THR A 504 -10.15 40.46 12.88
CA THR A 504 -9.37 39.25 12.61
C THR A 504 -7.89 39.41 12.91
N ASP A 505 -7.33 40.59 12.74
CA ASP A 505 -5.92 40.87 13.00
C ASP A 505 -5.63 40.91 14.47
N ALA A 506 -6.50 41.53 15.26
CA ALA A 506 -6.37 41.55 16.71
C ALA A 506 -6.42 40.15 17.32
N LEU A 507 -7.33 39.29 16.90
CA LEU A 507 -7.45 37.92 17.39
C LEU A 507 -6.25 37.03 16.98
N ILE A 508 -5.76 37.15 15.76
CA ILE A 508 -4.54 36.47 15.35
C ILE A 508 -3.34 36.92 16.17
N LEU A 509 -3.21 38.23 16.39
CA LEU A 509 -2.13 38.80 17.19
C LEU A 509 -2.24 38.33 18.64
N PHE A 510 -3.45 38.27 19.20
CA PHE A 510 -3.69 37.76 20.56
C PHE A 510 -3.18 36.32 20.67
N TYR A 511 -3.58 35.40 19.77
CA TYR A 511 -3.09 34.03 19.80
C TYR A 511 -1.57 33.96 19.68
N LYS A 512 -0.97 34.62 18.70
CA LYS A 512 0.49 34.63 18.50
C LYS A 512 1.25 35.14 19.73
N LYS A 513 0.75 36.18 20.36
CA LYS A 513 1.41 36.81 21.52
C LYS A 513 1.41 35.91 22.75
N PHE A 514 0.32 35.22 23.02
CA PHE A 514 0.15 34.44 24.24
C PHE A 514 0.53 32.97 24.12
N TYR A 515 0.33 32.38 22.95
CA TYR A 515 0.47 30.94 22.76
C TYR A 515 1.69 30.53 21.93
N CYS A 516 2.02 31.24 20.84
CA CYS A 516 3.18 30.90 20.04
C CYS A 516 4.51 31.13 20.76
N LYS A 517 4.67 32.24 21.49
CA LYS A 517 5.90 32.50 22.22
C LYS A 517 6.23 31.45 23.27
N LYS A 518 5.21 30.87 23.88
CA LYS A 518 5.39 29.85 24.93
C LYS A 518 5.83 28.50 24.40
N ASN A 519 5.63 28.21 23.12
CA ASN A 519 5.91 26.91 22.50
C ASN A 519 7.05 26.95 21.47
N CYS A 520 7.61 28.13 21.16
CA CYS A 520 8.73 28.29 20.24
C CYS A 520 10.08 28.53 20.95
N SER A 521 10.08 28.65 22.27
CA SER A 521 11.27 28.66 23.15
C SER A 521 11.52 27.27 23.70
#